data_df76b8a16be1b2c6bb6ba0094e74b5c4
#
_entry.id   df76b8a16be1b2c6bb6ba0094e74b5c4
#
_cell.length_a   1.000
_cell.length_b   1.000
_cell.length_c   1.000
_cell.angle_alpha   90.00
_cell.angle_beta   90.00
_cell.angle_gamma   90.00
#
_symmetry.space_group_name_H-M   'P 1'
#
loop_
_entity.id
_entity.type
_entity.pdbx_description
1 polymer ?
#
loop_
_entity_poly.entity_id
_entity_poly.type
_entity_poly.pdbx_seq_one_letter_code
_entity_poly.pdbx_strand_id
1 'polypeptide(L)'
;CRDDSCNRGGVNMRLKDKLDRLKEGFKSKAPQDAQEIMHRATKNLKNSGIMDHVVKVGDKAPDFTLKNTEGQDLGLHTLLSDGPVVLIFYRGKWWPYCNLELEALEEVAVQFKEKGAILVAVSPQLVTYNKAMKEEKNLSFEILSDPGNQIAEKYGIKYEMPEDLIKVYKQFGLKVDEHNGDDSWTLPMPARLIIDPKGIIRYAEINPDYTERPEPEDTMAALKEINWVGFVQHKSGKIHWPEW
;
A
#
# COMPACT_ATOMS: atom_id res chain seq x y z
N CYS A 1 -27.85 -37.47 -21.64
CA CYS A 1 -26.83 -36.49 -22.05
C CYS A 1 -26.87 -35.36 -21.03
N ARG A 2 -25.90 -35.35 -20.12
CA ARG A 2 -25.64 -34.25 -19.17
C ARG A 2 -24.30 -33.64 -19.60
N ASP A 3 -24.39 -32.40 -20.00
CA ASP A 3 -23.22 -31.64 -20.45
C ASP A 3 -22.70 -30.82 -19.25
N ASP A 4 -21.65 -31.35 -18.61
CA ASP A 4 -20.90 -30.69 -17.54
C ASP A 4 -19.69 -29.98 -18.18
N SER A 5 -19.93 -28.85 -18.80
CA SER A 5 -18.85 -27.99 -19.31
C SER A 5 -19.13 -26.51 -19.07
N CYS A 6 -19.09 -26.07 -17.81
CA CYS A 6 -19.07 -24.65 -17.51
C CYS A 6 -18.16 -24.37 -16.29
N ASN A 7 -16.94 -24.90 -16.31
CA ASN A 7 -15.86 -24.41 -15.46
C ASN A 7 -15.08 -23.32 -16.22
N ARG A 8 -15.60 -22.10 -16.26
CA ARG A 8 -14.84 -20.93 -16.67
C ARG A 8 -13.92 -20.55 -15.53
N GLY A 9 -12.80 -21.24 -15.40
CA GLY A 9 -11.64 -20.77 -14.67
C GLY A 9 -11.13 -19.50 -15.32
N GLY A 10 -11.64 -18.34 -14.89
CA GLY A 10 -11.03 -17.08 -15.23
C GLY A 10 -9.63 -17.09 -14.65
N VAL A 11 -8.61 -17.13 -15.53
CA VAL A 11 -7.21 -16.94 -15.13
C VAL A 11 -7.15 -15.55 -14.50
N ASN A 12 -7.05 -15.51 -13.16
CA ASN A 12 -6.94 -14.25 -12.46
C ASN A 12 -5.63 -13.61 -12.91
N MET A 13 -5.72 -12.43 -13.55
CA MET A 13 -4.57 -11.77 -14.14
C MET A 13 -3.66 -11.26 -13.02
N ARG A 14 -2.38 -11.60 -13.08
CA ARG A 14 -1.39 -11.13 -12.09
C ARG A 14 -1.37 -9.60 -12.01
N LEU A 15 -1.04 -9.08 -10.84
CA LEU A 15 -0.93 -7.64 -10.60
C LEU A 15 0.02 -6.99 -11.61
N LYS A 16 1.18 -7.59 -11.87
CA LYS A 16 2.15 -7.11 -12.87
C LYS A 16 1.50 -6.92 -14.25
N ASP A 17 0.73 -7.88 -14.72
CA ASP A 17 0.10 -7.80 -16.03
C ASP A 17 -0.96 -6.67 -16.08
N LYS A 18 -1.69 -6.44 -14.97
CA LYS A 18 -2.63 -5.31 -14.83
C LYS A 18 -1.88 -3.97 -14.86
N LEU A 19 -0.76 -3.85 -14.15
CA LEU A 19 0.08 -2.64 -14.11
C LEU A 19 0.74 -2.35 -15.47
N ASP A 20 1.26 -3.35 -16.15
CA ASP A 20 1.87 -3.22 -17.47
C ASP A 20 0.84 -2.72 -18.51
N ARG A 21 -0.38 -3.26 -18.49
CA ARG A 21 -1.49 -2.76 -19.35
C ARG A 21 -1.86 -1.30 -19.04
N LEU A 22 -1.90 -0.93 -17.77
CA LEU A 22 -2.15 0.44 -17.35
C LEU A 22 -1.05 1.38 -17.87
N LYS A 23 0.22 0.97 -17.73
CA LYS A 23 1.41 1.70 -18.20
C LYS A 23 1.37 1.91 -19.72
N GLU A 24 1.12 0.86 -20.49
CA GLU A 24 0.99 0.96 -21.95
C GLU A 24 -0.20 1.82 -22.37
N GLY A 25 -1.35 1.68 -21.68
CA GLY A 25 -2.53 2.52 -21.93
C GLY A 25 -2.26 4.01 -21.67
N PHE A 26 -1.50 4.32 -20.62
CA PHE A 26 -1.08 5.70 -20.34
C PHE A 26 -0.11 6.21 -21.42
N LYS A 27 0.91 5.43 -21.75
CA LYS A 27 1.91 5.75 -22.77
C LYS A 27 1.29 6.06 -24.15
N SER A 28 0.20 5.36 -24.51
CA SER A 28 -0.48 5.56 -25.77
C SER A 28 -1.36 6.82 -25.83
N LYS A 29 -1.76 7.39 -24.69
CA LYS A 29 -2.76 8.46 -24.61
C LYS A 29 -2.22 9.77 -24.04
N ALA A 30 -1.22 9.71 -23.16
CA ALA A 30 -0.69 10.90 -22.51
C ALA A 30 0.18 11.73 -23.47
N PRO A 31 0.17 13.07 -23.36
CA PRO A 31 1.09 13.93 -24.09
C PRO A 31 2.56 13.54 -23.84
N GLN A 32 3.38 13.62 -24.88
CA GLN A 32 4.77 13.18 -24.79
C GLN A 32 5.59 13.98 -23.78
N ASP A 33 5.37 15.28 -23.71
CA ASP A 33 6.02 16.18 -22.73
C ASP A 33 5.70 15.78 -21.28
N ALA A 34 4.44 15.43 -21.01
CA ALA A 34 4.02 14.94 -19.70
C ALA A 34 4.71 13.59 -19.35
N GLN A 35 4.80 12.67 -20.31
CA GLN A 35 5.52 11.41 -20.14
C GLN A 35 7.01 11.63 -19.81
N GLU A 36 7.66 12.54 -20.52
CA GLU A 36 9.08 12.90 -20.32
C GLU A 36 9.31 13.51 -18.92
N ILE A 37 8.41 14.40 -18.47
CA ILE A 37 8.48 14.99 -17.12
C ILE A 37 8.31 13.90 -16.05
N MET A 38 7.30 13.04 -16.17
CA MET A 38 7.04 11.96 -15.22
C MET A 38 8.21 10.96 -15.16
N HIS A 39 8.77 10.60 -16.32
CA HIS A 39 9.94 9.71 -16.39
C HIS A 39 11.16 10.34 -15.74
N ARG A 40 11.44 11.63 -16.04
CA ARG A 40 12.55 12.37 -15.45
C ARG A 40 12.40 12.48 -13.93
N ALA A 41 11.22 12.80 -13.43
CA ALA A 41 10.95 12.88 -12.00
C ALA A 41 11.21 11.55 -11.29
N THR A 42 10.74 10.43 -11.84
CA THR A 42 11.01 9.08 -11.33
C THR A 42 12.52 8.76 -11.34
N LYS A 43 13.20 9.07 -12.44
CA LYS A 43 14.65 8.87 -12.56
C LYS A 43 15.43 9.70 -11.53
N ASN A 44 15.04 10.96 -11.35
CA ASN A 44 15.68 11.83 -10.36
C ASN A 44 15.46 11.32 -8.94
N LEU A 45 14.26 10.85 -8.60
CA LEU A 45 13.97 10.25 -7.29
C LEU A 45 14.82 8.99 -7.06
N LYS A 46 14.97 8.11 -8.07
CA LYS A 46 15.85 6.93 -7.99
C LYS A 46 17.30 7.31 -7.70
N ASN A 47 17.77 8.43 -8.28
CA ASN A 47 19.16 8.88 -8.18
C ASN A 47 19.41 9.85 -7.02
N SER A 48 18.39 10.21 -6.23
CA SER A 48 18.49 11.20 -5.16
C SER A 48 19.24 10.71 -3.91
N GLY A 49 19.49 9.40 -3.80
CA GLY A 49 19.99 8.79 -2.56
C GLY A 49 18.88 8.51 -1.53
N ILE A 50 17.61 8.74 -1.84
CA ILE A 50 16.50 8.52 -0.90
C ILE A 50 16.48 7.08 -0.37
N MET A 51 16.87 6.11 -1.19
CA MET A 51 16.92 4.70 -0.80
C MET A 51 17.98 4.37 0.27
N ASP A 52 18.90 5.25 0.54
CA ASP A 52 19.90 5.08 1.61
C ASP A 52 19.29 5.35 3.00
N HIS A 53 18.18 6.08 3.04
CA HIS A 53 17.49 6.54 4.24
C HIS A 53 16.22 5.76 4.60
N VAL A 54 15.76 4.86 3.71
CA VAL A 54 14.58 4.04 3.99
C VAL A 54 14.86 2.99 5.05
N VAL A 55 13.82 2.61 5.79
CA VAL A 55 13.89 1.47 6.72
C VAL A 55 14.26 0.19 5.98
N LYS A 56 14.96 -0.71 6.67
CA LYS A 56 15.49 -1.96 6.12
C LYS A 56 15.04 -3.17 6.92
N VAL A 57 15.15 -4.34 6.32
CA VAL A 57 14.96 -5.60 7.03
C VAL A 57 15.94 -5.68 8.21
N GLY A 58 15.42 -6.00 9.40
CA GLY A 58 16.15 -6.01 10.65
C GLY A 58 15.96 -4.76 11.50
N ASP A 59 15.53 -3.64 10.92
CA ASP A 59 15.25 -2.42 11.68
C ASP A 59 14.01 -2.58 12.55
N LYS A 60 13.97 -1.82 13.64
CA LYS A 60 12.75 -1.63 14.41
C LYS A 60 11.83 -0.68 13.62
N ALA A 61 10.61 -1.12 13.36
CA ALA A 61 9.62 -0.30 12.69
C ALA A 61 9.30 0.96 13.52
N PRO A 62 9.33 2.17 12.91
CA PRO A 62 8.84 3.37 13.57
C PRO A 62 7.38 3.20 14.01
N ASP A 63 7.13 3.46 15.29
CA ASP A 63 5.78 3.38 15.84
C ASP A 63 4.90 4.54 15.40
N PHE A 64 3.59 4.28 15.33
CA PHE A 64 2.60 5.28 14.96
C PHE A 64 1.26 5.04 15.64
N THR A 65 0.47 6.10 15.71
CA THR A 65 -0.97 6.05 15.96
C THR A 65 -1.63 6.96 14.93
N LEU A 66 -2.49 6.41 14.10
CA LEU A 66 -3.16 7.11 12.99
C LEU A 66 -4.67 6.86 13.06
N LYS A 67 -5.45 7.74 12.41
CA LYS A 67 -6.89 7.57 12.32
C LYS A 67 -7.28 6.60 11.20
N ASN A 68 -8.17 5.67 11.53
CA ASN A 68 -8.79 4.79 10.53
C ASN A 68 -9.95 5.50 9.79
N THR A 69 -10.65 4.78 8.93
CA THR A 69 -11.77 5.31 8.11
C THR A 69 -12.99 5.73 8.94
N GLU A 70 -13.08 5.29 10.20
CA GLU A 70 -14.13 5.68 11.14
C GLU A 70 -13.68 6.81 12.09
N GLY A 71 -12.48 7.36 11.88
CA GLY A 71 -11.92 8.43 12.70
C GLY A 71 -11.37 7.97 14.05
N GLN A 72 -11.24 6.68 14.28
CA GLN A 72 -10.71 6.09 15.49
C GLN A 72 -9.19 5.98 15.42
N ASP A 73 -8.52 6.16 16.55
CA ASP A 73 -7.07 6.00 16.64
C ASP A 73 -6.69 4.51 16.63
N LEU A 74 -5.79 4.14 15.72
CA LEU A 74 -5.25 2.79 15.60
C LEU A 74 -3.72 2.85 15.59
N GLY A 75 -3.09 2.18 16.55
CA GLY A 75 -1.64 2.17 16.72
C GLY A 75 -0.98 0.91 16.18
N LEU A 76 0.25 1.03 15.68
CA LEU A 76 1.04 -0.13 15.25
C LEU A 76 1.21 -1.14 16.39
N HIS A 77 1.49 -0.68 17.61
CA HIS A 77 1.63 -1.56 18.77
C HIS A 77 0.36 -2.40 19.03
N THR A 78 -0.81 -1.79 18.88
CA THR A 78 -2.10 -2.50 19.04
C THR A 78 -2.26 -3.58 17.98
N LEU A 79 -1.96 -3.25 16.72
CA LEU A 79 -2.02 -4.20 15.61
C LEU A 79 -1.04 -5.38 15.83
N LEU A 80 0.18 -5.10 16.25
CA LEU A 80 1.20 -6.13 16.50
C LEU A 80 0.87 -7.06 17.67
N SER A 81 -0.02 -6.67 18.58
CA SER A 81 -0.51 -7.56 19.64
C SER A 81 -1.39 -8.70 19.12
N ASP A 82 -1.98 -8.52 17.94
CA ASP A 82 -2.86 -9.52 17.31
C ASP A 82 -2.14 -10.37 16.26
N GLY A 83 -0.97 -9.95 15.78
CA GLY A 83 -0.16 -10.71 14.82
C GLY A 83 0.84 -9.87 14.05
N PRO A 84 1.57 -10.45 13.10
CA PRO A 84 2.42 -9.69 12.20
C PRO A 84 1.58 -8.75 11.31
N VAL A 85 2.10 -7.56 11.06
CA VAL A 85 1.44 -6.53 10.24
C VAL A 85 2.07 -6.48 8.86
N VAL A 86 1.25 -6.60 7.83
CA VAL A 86 1.61 -6.24 6.45
C VAL A 86 1.20 -4.79 6.25
N LEU A 87 2.18 -3.90 6.29
CA LEU A 87 1.99 -2.44 6.20
C LEU A 87 2.24 -1.98 4.77
N ILE A 88 1.25 -1.30 4.18
CA ILE A 88 1.27 -0.83 2.82
C ILE A 88 1.20 0.70 2.81
N PHE A 89 2.20 1.38 2.24
CA PHE A 89 2.12 2.81 1.97
C PHE A 89 1.72 3.05 0.51
N TYR A 90 0.70 3.87 0.30
CA TYR A 90 0.19 4.19 -1.02
C TYR A 90 -0.12 5.70 -1.16
N ARG A 91 -0.14 6.19 -2.41
CA ARG A 91 -0.26 7.63 -2.69
C ARG A 91 -1.66 8.18 -2.48
N GLY A 92 -2.67 7.41 -2.87
CA GLY A 92 -4.05 7.85 -2.77
C GLY A 92 -4.99 7.17 -3.78
N LYS A 93 -6.29 7.33 -3.55
CA LYS A 93 -7.38 6.82 -4.38
C LYS A 93 -7.30 7.34 -5.83
N TRP A 94 -6.80 8.56 -6.01
CA TRP A 94 -6.64 9.22 -7.30
C TRP A 94 -5.57 8.56 -8.19
N TRP A 95 -4.77 7.60 -7.67
CA TRP A 95 -3.65 6.99 -8.38
C TRP A 95 -3.96 5.54 -8.81
N PRO A 96 -4.17 5.27 -10.12
CA PRO A 96 -4.64 3.96 -10.60
C PRO A 96 -3.76 2.78 -10.22
N TYR A 97 -2.43 2.95 -10.17
CA TYR A 97 -1.50 1.89 -9.74
C TYR A 97 -1.74 1.46 -8.30
N CYS A 98 -2.07 2.41 -7.41
CA CYS A 98 -2.40 2.10 -6.02
C CYS A 98 -3.74 1.36 -5.92
N ASN A 99 -4.71 1.73 -6.75
CA ASN A 99 -6.01 1.06 -6.79
C ASN A 99 -5.84 -0.41 -7.17
N LEU A 100 -5.07 -0.70 -8.23
CA LEU A 100 -4.79 -2.08 -8.66
C LEU A 100 -4.05 -2.90 -7.59
N GLU A 101 -3.12 -2.28 -6.88
CA GLU A 101 -2.39 -2.94 -5.80
C GLU A 101 -3.31 -3.32 -4.64
N LEU A 102 -4.15 -2.38 -4.15
CA LEU A 102 -5.06 -2.65 -3.04
C LEU A 102 -6.13 -3.67 -3.42
N GLU A 103 -6.64 -3.63 -4.66
CA GLU A 103 -7.56 -4.64 -5.19
C GLU A 103 -6.90 -6.03 -5.23
N ALA A 104 -5.66 -6.14 -5.70
CA ALA A 104 -4.94 -7.41 -5.73
C ALA A 104 -4.66 -7.96 -4.32
N LEU A 105 -4.41 -7.09 -3.33
CA LEU A 105 -4.27 -7.50 -1.93
C LEU A 105 -5.59 -7.95 -1.33
N GLU A 106 -6.71 -7.30 -1.69
CA GLU A 106 -8.04 -7.74 -1.24
C GLU A 106 -8.39 -9.12 -1.78
N GLU A 107 -8.06 -9.44 -3.03
CA GLU A 107 -8.30 -10.78 -3.63
C GLU A 107 -7.68 -11.91 -2.79
N VAL A 108 -6.64 -11.63 -2.01
CA VAL A 108 -5.94 -12.61 -1.15
C VAL A 108 -5.97 -12.26 0.34
N ALA A 109 -6.76 -11.26 0.75
CA ALA A 109 -6.80 -10.79 2.14
C ALA A 109 -7.17 -11.90 3.14
N VAL A 110 -8.10 -12.78 2.77
CA VAL A 110 -8.48 -13.95 3.59
C VAL A 110 -7.27 -14.86 3.86
N GLN A 111 -6.40 -15.07 2.87
CA GLN A 111 -5.21 -15.91 3.02
C GLN A 111 -4.19 -15.30 3.99
N PHE A 112 -4.03 -13.97 4.01
CA PHE A 112 -3.20 -13.28 5.02
C PHE A 112 -3.79 -13.47 6.42
N LYS A 113 -5.11 -13.30 6.56
CA LYS A 113 -5.82 -13.49 7.82
C LYS A 113 -5.71 -14.92 8.34
N GLU A 114 -5.85 -15.93 7.49
CA GLU A 114 -5.67 -17.35 7.84
C GLU A 114 -4.26 -17.66 8.37
N LYS A 115 -3.28 -16.86 7.94
CA LYS A 115 -1.89 -16.92 8.46
C LYS A 115 -1.68 -16.04 9.70
N GLY A 116 -2.75 -15.44 10.24
CA GLY A 116 -2.69 -14.56 11.39
C GLY A 116 -2.03 -13.21 11.11
N ALA A 117 -1.85 -12.83 9.86
CA ALA A 117 -1.30 -11.53 9.49
C ALA A 117 -2.42 -10.50 9.28
N ILE A 118 -2.12 -9.25 9.64
CA ILE A 118 -3.03 -8.12 9.55
C ILE A 118 -2.58 -7.22 8.40
N LEU A 119 -3.45 -7.00 7.41
CA LEU A 119 -3.23 -6.03 6.34
C LEU A 119 -3.64 -4.64 6.81
N VAL A 120 -2.77 -3.66 6.61
CA VAL A 120 -3.04 -2.24 6.91
C VAL A 120 -2.44 -1.37 5.81
N ALA A 121 -3.27 -0.50 5.22
CA ALA A 121 -2.81 0.48 4.25
C ALA A 121 -2.74 1.88 4.89
N VAL A 122 -1.74 2.66 4.49
CA VAL A 122 -1.52 4.03 4.98
C VAL A 122 -1.36 4.97 3.79
N SER A 123 -2.04 6.10 3.83
CA SER A 123 -1.89 7.16 2.82
C SER A 123 -2.00 8.55 3.45
N PRO A 124 -1.46 9.60 2.78
CA PRO A 124 -1.56 10.97 3.26
C PRO A 124 -2.97 11.56 3.14
N GLN A 125 -3.92 10.85 2.50
CA GLN A 125 -5.26 11.36 2.27
C GLN A 125 -6.03 11.61 3.56
N LEU A 126 -6.95 12.56 3.51
CA LEU A 126 -7.95 12.76 4.54
C LEU A 126 -8.80 11.50 4.76
N VAL A 127 -9.27 11.30 5.98
CA VAL A 127 -10.11 10.15 6.37
C VAL A 127 -11.28 9.92 5.42
N THR A 128 -11.92 11.00 4.94
CA THR A 128 -13.07 10.94 4.01
C THR A 128 -12.72 10.27 2.68
N TYR A 129 -11.53 10.54 2.12
CA TYR A 129 -11.09 9.91 0.88
C TYR A 129 -10.62 8.47 1.07
N ASN A 130 -10.04 8.16 2.23
CA ASN A 130 -9.70 6.79 2.60
C ASN A 130 -10.96 5.94 2.82
N LYS A 131 -11.99 6.50 3.45
CA LYS A 131 -13.30 5.85 3.59
C LYS A 131 -13.92 5.56 2.23
N ALA A 132 -13.96 6.55 1.35
CA ALA A 132 -14.46 6.36 -0.01
C ALA A 132 -13.67 5.28 -0.78
N MET A 133 -12.35 5.22 -0.62
CA MET A 133 -11.51 4.16 -1.21
C MET A 133 -11.89 2.78 -0.69
N LYS A 134 -12.03 2.63 0.64
CA LYS A 134 -12.40 1.37 1.29
C LYS A 134 -13.76 0.87 0.81
N GLU A 135 -14.74 1.76 0.76
CA GLU A 135 -16.11 1.44 0.34
C GLU A 135 -16.18 1.08 -1.16
N GLU A 136 -15.60 1.91 -2.05
CA GLU A 136 -15.66 1.68 -3.50
C GLU A 136 -14.95 0.41 -3.95
N LYS A 137 -13.89 0.02 -3.25
CA LYS A 137 -13.11 -1.18 -3.56
C LYS A 137 -13.49 -2.38 -2.68
N ASN A 138 -14.46 -2.21 -1.78
CA ASN A 138 -14.89 -3.23 -0.82
C ASN A 138 -13.70 -3.84 -0.05
N LEU A 139 -12.76 -2.99 0.41
CA LEU A 139 -11.56 -3.46 1.10
C LEU A 139 -11.89 -3.91 2.52
N SER A 140 -11.52 -5.14 2.86
CA SER A 140 -11.78 -5.76 4.17
C SER A 140 -10.77 -5.35 5.24
N PHE A 141 -9.65 -4.75 4.86
CA PHE A 141 -8.58 -4.33 5.77
C PHE A 141 -8.64 -2.83 6.11
N GLU A 142 -7.90 -2.44 7.14
CA GLU A 142 -7.88 -1.06 7.61
C GLU A 142 -7.07 -0.15 6.68
N ILE A 143 -7.58 1.07 6.49
CA ILE A 143 -6.88 2.17 5.84
C ILE A 143 -6.72 3.30 6.84
N LEU A 144 -5.50 3.79 6.99
CA LEU A 144 -5.14 4.83 7.94
C LEU A 144 -4.72 6.11 7.21
N SER A 145 -5.05 7.25 7.82
CA SER A 145 -4.67 8.57 7.31
C SER A 145 -3.39 9.05 7.99
N ASP A 146 -2.37 9.40 7.19
CA ASP A 146 -1.09 9.99 7.60
C ASP A 146 -0.96 11.43 7.07
N PRO A 147 -1.69 12.41 7.65
CA PRO A 147 -1.67 13.80 7.15
C PRO A 147 -0.26 14.36 7.16
N GLY A 148 0.13 15.00 6.04
CA GLY A 148 1.47 15.56 5.86
C GLY A 148 2.58 14.51 5.72
N ASN A 149 2.26 13.23 5.53
CA ASN A 149 3.24 12.13 5.39
C ASN A 149 4.22 12.03 6.57
N GLN A 150 3.75 12.26 7.80
CA GLN A 150 4.61 12.27 9.00
C GLN A 150 5.17 10.88 9.32
N ILE A 151 4.36 9.84 9.13
CA ILE A 151 4.81 8.47 9.32
C ILE A 151 5.66 8.02 8.14
N ALA A 152 5.24 8.33 6.90
CA ALA A 152 6.06 8.07 5.71
C ALA A 152 7.47 8.69 5.83
N GLU A 153 7.60 9.86 6.47
CA GLU A 153 8.90 10.50 6.76
C GLU A 153 9.74 9.69 7.73
N LYS A 154 9.15 9.16 8.82
CA LYS A 154 9.85 8.29 9.78
C LYS A 154 10.34 6.98 9.14
N TYR A 155 9.61 6.48 8.13
CA TYR A 155 10.01 5.31 7.35
C TYR A 155 11.01 5.64 6.22
N GLY A 156 11.37 6.91 6.05
CA GLY A 156 12.32 7.39 5.04
C GLY A 156 11.77 7.36 3.60
N ILE A 157 10.46 7.27 3.43
CA ILE A 157 9.81 7.09 2.11
C ILE A 157 9.06 8.34 1.61
N LYS A 158 9.03 9.42 2.39
CA LYS A 158 8.42 10.69 1.99
C LYS A 158 9.32 11.41 1.00
N TYR A 159 8.75 11.95 -0.06
CA TYR A 159 9.45 12.84 -0.99
C TYR A 159 8.55 13.98 -1.42
N GLU A 160 9.17 15.08 -1.83
CA GLU A 160 8.51 16.26 -2.37
C GLU A 160 8.44 16.14 -3.91
N MET A 161 7.30 16.49 -4.48
CA MET A 161 7.10 16.47 -5.91
C MET A 161 7.76 17.70 -6.55
N PRO A 162 8.54 17.56 -7.66
CA PRO A 162 9.08 18.72 -8.37
C PRO A 162 7.97 19.53 -9.04
N GLU A 163 8.18 20.84 -9.15
CA GLU A 163 7.17 21.79 -9.65
C GLU A 163 6.62 21.46 -11.04
N ASP A 164 7.47 20.96 -11.94
CA ASP A 164 7.06 20.57 -13.29
C ASP A 164 6.12 19.35 -13.27
N LEU A 165 6.36 18.39 -12.38
CA LEU A 165 5.48 17.25 -12.15
C LEU A 165 4.14 17.68 -11.53
N ILE A 166 4.16 18.62 -10.58
CA ILE A 166 2.94 19.20 -9.99
C ILE A 166 2.06 19.82 -11.07
N LYS A 167 2.66 20.57 -12.02
CA LYS A 167 1.93 21.16 -13.15
C LYS A 167 1.27 20.08 -14.01
N VAL A 168 1.98 18.99 -14.32
CA VAL A 168 1.43 17.86 -15.09
C VAL A 168 0.26 17.21 -14.33
N TYR A 169 0.37 16.99 -13.03
CA TYR A 169 -0.70 16.41 -12.23
C TYR A 169 -1.95 17.30 -12.20
N LYS A 170 -1.77 18.62 -12.05
CA LYS A 170 -2.87 19.59 -12.14
C LYS A 170 -3.54 19.59 -13.52
N GLN A 171 -2.76 19.50 -14.61
CA GLN A 171 -3.30 19.38 -15.98
C GLN A 171 -4.12 18.11 -16.18
N PHE A 172 -3.75 17.01 -15.53
CA PHE A 172 -4.53 15.77 -15.54
C PHE A 172 -5.74 15.80 -14.60
N GLY A 173 -5.98 16.90 -13.90
CA GLY A 173 -7.07 17.05 -12.94
C GLY A 173 -6.87 16.26 -11.65
N LEU A 174 -5.62 15.85 -11.34
CA LEU A 174 -5.29 15.17 -10.10
C LEU A 174 -5.20 16.19 -8.96
N LYS A 175 -6.13 16.11 -8.05
CA LYS A 175 -6.30 17.05 -6.94
C LYS A 175 -5.60 16.52 -5.68
N VAL A 176 -4.28 16.38 -5.75
CA VAL A 176 -3.47 15.79 -4.66
C VAL A 176 -3.59 16.62 -3.37
N ASP A 177 -3.51 17.94 -3.50
CA ASP A 177 -3.69 18.92 -2.43
C ASP A 177 -5.07 18.80 -1.74
N GLU A 178 -6.14 18.66 -2.52
CA GLU A 178 -7.50 18.48 -2.00
C GLU A 178 -7.63 17.13 -1.26
N HIS A 179 -7.08 16.05 -1.82
CA HIS A 179 -7.14 14.73 -1.21
C HIS A 179 -6.34 14.65 0.10
N ASN A 180 -5.16 15.26 0.12
CA ASN A 180 -4.29 15.25 1.30
C ASN A 180 -4.67 16.33 2.33
N GLY A 181 -5.46 17.33 1.92
CA GLY A 181 -5.85 18.43 2.78
C GLY A 181 -4.70 19.39 3.10
N ASP A 182 -3.65 19.39 2.29
CA ASP A 182 -2.48 20.28 2.41
C ASP A 182 -1.89 20.60 1.03
N ASP A 183 -1.09 21.64 0.95
CA ASP A 183 -0.42 22.13 -0.25
C ASP A 183 1.08 21.79 -0.30
N SER A 184 1.51 20.85 0.52
CA SER A 184 2.92 20.43 0.59
C SER A 184 3.40 19.69 -0.66
N TRP A 185 2.50 19.09 -1.42
CA TRP A 185 2.80 18.25 -2.57
C TRP A 185 3.81 17.14 -2.26
N THR A 186 3.76 16.63 -1.03
CA THR A 186 4.55 15.48 -0.62
C THR A 186 3.77 14.18 -0.81
N LEU A 187 4.47 13.11 -1.18
CA LEU A 187 3.90 11.77 -1.35
C LEU A 187 4.83 10.73 -0.73
N PRO A 188 4.29 9.58 -0.31
CA PRO A 188 5.12 8.43 0.02
C PRO A 188 5.57 7.72 -1.27
N MET A 189 6.79 7.18 -1.27
CA MET A 189 7.10 6.08 -2.18
C MET A 189 6.20 4.89 -1.84
N PRO A 190 5.71 4.14 -2.84
CA PRO A 190 5.04 2.89 -2.58
C PRO A 190 5.93 1.95 -1.78
N ALA A 191 5.39 1.41 -0.71
CA ALA A 191 6.13 0.49 0.15
C ALA A 191 5.21 -0.61 0.66
N ARG A 192 5.75 -1.83 0.76
CA ARG A 192 5.09 -2.96 1.40
C ARG A 192 6.07 -3.62 2.35
N LEU A 193 5.70 -3.69 3.62
CA LEU A 193 6.55 -4.15 4.71
C LEU A 193 5.84 -5.27 5.47
N ILE A 194 6.59 -6.23 6.00
CA ILE A 194 6.08 -7.14 7.03
C ILE A 194 6.81 -6.83 8.31
N ILE A 195 6.06 -6.54 9.36
CA ILE A 195 6.55 -6.23 10.70
C ILE A 195 6.12 -7.37 11.62
N ASP A 196 7.07 -8.01 12.29
CA ASP A 196 6.76 -9.09 13.23
C ASP A 196 6.17 -8.55 14.55
N PRO A 197 5.57 -9.41 15.40
CA PRO A 197 4.99 -8.98 16.68
C PRO A 197 5.97 -8.31 17.65
N LYS A 198 7.28 -8.41 17.42
CA LYS A 198 8.31 -7.71 18.20
C LYS A 198 8.60 -6.31 17.65
N GLY A 199 7.94 -5.91 16.56
CA GLY A 199 8.14 -4.63 15.89
C GLY A 199 9.36 -4.60 14.97
N ILE A 200 9.88 -5.75 14.55
CA ILE A 200 11.04 -5.83 13.65
C ILE A 200 10.54 -6.03 12.20
N ILE A 201 11.08 -5.24 11.29
CA ILE A 201 10.82 -5.36 9.85
C ILE A 201 11.47 -6.65 9.33
N ARG A 202 10.68 -7.55 8.75
CA ARG A 202 11.11 -8.84 8.22
C ARG A 202 11.10 -8.93 6.70
N TYR A 203 10.36 -8.04 6.08
CA TYR A 203 10.28 -7.88 4.63
C TYR A 203 10.12 -6.40 4.34
N ALA A 204 10.78 -5.91 3.31
CA ALA A 204 10.67 -4.53 2.85
C ALA A 204 10.82 -4.48 1.33
N GLU A 205 9.76 -4.09 0.65
CA GLU A 205 9.76 -3.74 -0.76
C GLU A 205 9.36 -2.27 -0.87
N ILE A 206 10.31 -1.42 -1.21
CA ILE A 206 10.16 0.03 -1.32
C ILE A 206 10.69 0.43 -2.69
N ASN A 207 9.90 1.08 -3.51
CA ASN A 207 10.32 1.39 -4.88
C ASN A 207 10.06 2.87 -5.23
N PRO A 208 11.09 3.63 -5.64
CA PRO A 208 10.93 4.98 -6.17
C PRO A 208 10.11 5.02 -7.47
N ASP A 209 10.06 3.89 -8.21
CA ASP A 209 9.21 3.75 -9.38
C ASP A 209 7.80 3.37 -8.96
N TYR A 210 6.90 4.33 -9.01
CA TYR A 210 5.52 4.13 -8.62
C TYR A 210 4.73 3.17 -9.53
N THR A 211 5.29 2.72 -10.64
CA THR A 211 4.66 1.76 -11.55
C THR A 211 4.96 0.31 -11.16
N GLU A 212 5.97 0.09 -10.32
CA GLU A 212 6.40 -1.23 -9.89
C GLU A 212 5.77 -1.59 -8.53
N ARG A 213 5.26 -2.81 -8.42
CA ARG A 213 4.68 -3.37 -7.19
C ARG A 213 5.02 -4.84 -7.08
N PRO A 214 5.31 -5.36 -5.86
CA PRO A 214 5.44 -6.79 -5.65
C PRO A 214 4.08 -7.48 -5.84
N GLU A 215 4.09 -8.73 -6.32
CA GLU A 215 2.89 -9.56 -6.31
C GLU A 215 2.45 -9.83 -4.86
N PRO A 216 1.14 -9.99 -4.58
CA PRO A 216 0.68 -10.41 -3.26
C PRO A 216 1.30 -11.74 -2.80
N GLU A 217 1.56 -12.66 -3.74
CA GLU A 217 2.19 -13.96 -3.51
C GLU A 217 3.63 -13.85 -2.99
N ASP A 218 4.39 -12.84 -3.44
CA ASP A 218 5.76 -12.59 -2.95
C ASP A 218 5.73 -12.22 -1.47
N THR A 219 4.79 -11.35 -1.08
CA THR A 219 4.58 -10.97 0.33
C THR A 219 4.10 -12.16 1.16
N MET A 220 3.21 -12.99 0.60
CA MET A 220 2.73 -14.21 1.23
C MET A 220 3.85 -15.25 1.43
N ALA A 221 4.75 -15.38 0.46
CA ALA A 221 5.93 -16.23 0.57
C ALA A 221 6.87 -15.74 1.67
N ALA A 222 7.17 -14.43 1.70
CA ALA A 222 7.98 -13.83 2.74
C ALA A 222 7.36 -14.02 4.13
N LEU A 223 6.04 -13.91 4.26
CA LEU A 223 5.34 -14.13 5.54
C LEU A 223 5.51 -15.58 6.04
N LYS A 224 5.56 -16.58 5.15
CA LYS A 224 5.79 -17.99 5.54
C LYS A 224 7.19 -18.25 6.08
N GLU A 225 8.18 -17.51 5.59
CA GLU A 225 9.59 -17.61 6.00
C GLU A 225 9.83 -17.03 7.40
N ILE A 226 8.93 -16.16 7.87
CA ILE A 226 9.02 -15.53 9.18
C ILE A 226 8.60 -16.55 10.25
N ASN A 227 9.56 -17.08 10.99
CA ASN A 227 9.36 -18.08 12.04
C ASN A 227 8.80 -17.39 13.31
N TRP A 228 7.48 -17.09 13.33
CA TRP A 228 6.79 -16.47 14.47
C TRP A 228 5.91 -17.49 15.25
N VAL A 229 6.24 -18.77 15.16
CA VAL A 229 5.54 -19.94 15.71
C VAL A 229 5.23 -19.86 17.23
N GLY A 230 5.74 -18.87 17.93
CA GLY A 230 5.45 -18.68 19.36
C GLY A 230 4.08 -18.09 19.70
N PHE A 231 3.37 -17.47 18.74
CA PHE A 231 2.14 -16.72 19.03
C PHE A 231 0.83 -17.48 18.74
N VAL A 232 0.85 -18.44 17.82
CA VAL A 232 -0.37 -19.17 17.41
C VAL A 232 -0.80 -20.24 18.43
N GLN A 233 0.10 -20.71 19.28
CA GLN A 233 -0.22 -21.81 20.22
C GLN A 233 -0.91 -21.40 21.54
N HIS A 234 -1.08 -20.10 21.83
CA HIS A 234 -1.70 -19.69 23.10
C HIS A 234 -3.12 -19.14 23.01
N LYS A 235 -3.75 -19.08 21.84
CA LYS A 235 -5.18 -18.69 21.72
C LYS A 235 -6.05 -19.80 21.15
N SER A 236 -6.12 -20.95 21.82
CA SER A 236 -7.27 -21.86 21.73
C SER A 236 -8.44 -21.33 22.58
N GLY A 237 -8.67 -20.06 22.59
CA GLY A 237 -9.80 -19.36 23.20
C GLY A 237 -10.41 -18.46 22.12
N LYS A 238 -11.69 -18.70 21.85
CA LYS A 238 -12.54 -17.99 20.87
C LYS A 238 -12.11 -16.52 20.70
N ILE A 239 -11.61 -16.17 19.49
CA ILE A 239 -11.43 -14.79 19.09
C ILE A 239 -12.83 -14.18 19.06
N HIS A 240 -13.13 -13.32 20.01
CA HIS A 240 -14.32 -12.50 19.99
C HIS A 240 -13.99 -11.28 19.12
N TRP A 241 -14.32 -11.36 17.85
CA TRP A 241 -14.39 -10.17 17.01
C TRP A 241 -15.62 -9.38 17.43
N PRO A 242 -15.53 -8.07 17.64
CA PRO A 242 -16.72 -7.27 17.74
C PRO A 242 -17.49 -7.43 16.42
N GLU A 243 -18.75 -7.88 16.52
CA GLU A 243 -19.69 -7.84 15.42
C GLU A 243 -19.93 -6.35 15.07
N TRP A 244 -19.52 -5.98 13.87
CA TRP A 244 -19.78 -4.66 13.26
C TRP A 244 -21.01 -4.73 12.37
#